data_1e9f39619c887d94dd8f8ab734810979
#
_entry.id   1e9f39619c887d94dd8f8ab734810979
#
_cell.length_a   1.000
_cell.length_b   1.000
_cell.length_c   1.000
_cell.angle_alpha   90.00
_cell.angle_beta   90.00
_cell.angle_gamma   90.00
#
_symmetry.space_group_name_H-M   'P 1'
#
loop_
_entity.id
_entity.type
_entity.pdbx_description
1 polymer ?
#
loop_
_entity_poly.entity_id
_entity_poly.type
_entity_poly.pdbx_seq_one_letter_code
_entity_poly.pdbx_strand_id
1 'polypeptide(L)'
;VEKKSEQNRPTFGNKNTATMNTKKLFSIILISGLFASCTVNYKKDTNPITNFNALWEIIDTKYCFFEEKNMDWDSIKYVYEPKVRVVKTELELFDVFAQMLNELQDGHVNLYSPFDISRCKNFYDNYPTNYNSSVVYGERYLTGTYKIAGGFHYNKIASDSIGLIRYSSFSYAFSAANLRYIDNYFKECKGIIIDVRHNGGGNANYSKMFASCFFREKTLIGYIKHKIGNGHNDFSEPQAIYIDPRNRLIDWSNKKVMVLCNRMSYSATNDFLSAVSYAPNVCLVGGISGGGGGLPLSNELPIGWLVRFSAVPTYNAEMQSIEFGIEPDITVNCDSVDATKGIDTIIEKAMEFINQQ
;
A
#
# COMPACT_ATOMS: atom_id res chain seq x y z
N VAL A 1 -72.22 10.23 -29.03
CA VAL A 1 -72.84 11.40 -28.40
C VAL A 1 -71.74 12.19 -27.80
N GLU A 2 -71.30 13.15 -28.51
CA GLU A 2 -70.97 14.55 -28.37
C GLU A 2 -71.07 15.12 -26.95
N LYS A 3 -70.02 15.86 -26.48
CA LYS A 3 -70.04 17.34 -26.53
C LYS A 3 -68.69 17.91 -26.09
N LYS A 4 -68.23 18.87 -26.92
CA LYS A 4 -67.19 19.91 -26.68
C LYS A 4 -67.55 20.84 -25.53
N SER A 5 -66.57 21.49 -24.95
CA SER A 5 -66.48 22.92 -24.61
C SER A 5 -65.01 23.23 -24.24
N GLU A 6 -64.25 23.95 -25.04
CA GLU A 6 -64.04 25.41 -25.12
C GLU A 6 -63.34 25.99 -23.90
N GLN A 7 -62.08 26.33 -24.09
CA GLN A 7 -61.42 27.66 -24.10
C GLN A 7 -61.62 28.56 -22.88
N ASN A 8 -60.48 28.91 -22.24
CA ASN A 8 -60.26 30.33 -21.92
C ASN A 8 -58.75 30.61 -21.74
N ARG A 9 -58.22 31.41 -22.67
CA ARG A 9 -56.97 32.19 -22.50
C ARG A 9 -57.33 33.51 -21.85
N PRO A 10 -56.50 34.11 -21.00
CA PRO A 10 -56.45 35.53 -20.80
C PRO A 10 -55.28 36.17 -21.55
N THR A 11 -55.64 37.31 -22.05
CA THR A 11 -55.02 38.27 -22.94
C THR A 11 -53.85 39.04 -22.27
N PHE A 12 -52.93 39.44 -23.16
CA PHE A 12 -51.88 40.41 -22.94
C PHE A 12 -52.29 41.73 -22.26
N GLY A 13 -51.55 42.16 -21.28
CA GLY A 13 -51.54 43.49 -20.67
C GLY A 13 -50.15 44.09 -20.74
N ASN A 14 -50.07 45.27 -21.25
CA ASN A 14 -48.99 46.04 -21.85
C ASN A 14 -48.11 46.78 -20.83
N LYS A 15 -46.81 46.91 -21.13
CA LYS A 15 -45.91 48.02 -20.91
C LYS A 15 -45.66 48.52 -19.47
N ASN A 16 -44.44 48.27 -18.97
CA ASN A 16 -43.67 49.32 -18.32
C ASN A 16 -42.19 49.21 -18.75
N THR A 17 -41.80 50.18 -19.60
CA THR A 17 -40.45 50.49 -19.95
C THR A 17 -39.70 51.04 -18.75
N ALA A 18 -38.89 50.22 -18.10
CA ALA A 18 -37.91 50.67 -17.14
C ALA A 18 -36.60 50.93 -17.88
N THR A 19 -36.30 52.18 -17.99
CA THR A 19 -34.99 52.73 -18.48
C THR A 19 -33.86 52.06 -17.72
N MET A 20 -33.09 51.22 -18.40
CA MET A 20 -31.86 50.61 -17.87
C MET A 20 -30.78 51.71 -17.83
N ASN A 21 -30.39 52.04 -16.62
CA ASN A 21 -29.29 52.95 -16.31
C ASN A 21 -27.98 52.35 -16.72
N THR A 22 -27.44 52.82 -17.83
CA THR A 22 -26.16 52.45 -18.47
C THR A 22 -24.96 52.95 -17.69
N LYS A 23 -24.74 52.52 -16.48
CA LYS A 23 -23.49 52.74 -15.71
C LYS A 23 -23.21 51.66 -14.71
N LYS A 24 -23.08 50.42 -15.14
CA LYS A 24 -22.27 49.38 -14.48
C LYS A 24 -21.84 48.36 -15.54
N LEU A 25 -21.00 48.82 -16.44
CA LEU A 25 -20.13 47.97 -17.22
C LEU A 25 -19.11 47.40 -16.23
N PHE A 26 -19.41 46.24 -15.66
CA PHE A 26 -18.39 45.47 -14.96
C PHE A 26 -17.40 44.98 -16.02
N SER A 27 -16.27 45.67 -16.08
CA SER A 27 -15.08 45.19 -16.74
C SER A 27 -14.70 43.87 -16.12
N ILE A 28 -15.10 42.76 -16.73
CA ILE A 28 -14.45 41.49 -16.52
C ILE A 28 -13.07 41.66 -17.19
N ILE A 29 -12.11 42.13 -16.41
CA ILE A 29 -10.71 42.00 -16.73
C ILE A 29 -10.45 40.50 -16.68
N LEU A 30 -10.41 39.90 -17.85
CA LEU A 30 -9.84 38.60 -18.09
C LEU A 30 -8.35 38.71 -17.73
N ILE A 31 -8.02 38.48 -16.43
CA ILE A 31 -6.64 38.28 -16.03
C ILE A 31 -6.29 36.90 -16.62
N SER A 32 -5.89 36.91 -17.87
CA SER A 32 -5.04 35.88 -18.45
C SER A 32 -3.73 35.95 -17.66
N GLY A 33 -3.72 35.34 -16.49
CA GLY A 33 -2.49 35.05 -15.77
C GLY A 33 -1.66 34.20 -16.72
N LEU A 34 -0.71 34.83 -17.39
CA LEU A 34 0.47 34.18 -17.90
C LEU A 34 1.06 33.45 -16.67
N PHE A 35 0.69 32.17 -16.45
CA PHE A 35 1.54 31.26 -15.77
C PHE A 35 2.81 31.15 -16.63
N ALA A 36 3.69 32.13 -16.52
CA ALA A 36 5.07 31.91 -16.77
C ALA A 36 5.46 30.83 -15.75
N SER A 37 5.29 29.56 -16.13
CA SER A 37 6.04 28.50 -15.56
C SER A 37 7.48 28.90 -15.69
N CYS A 38 8.05 29.52 -14.66
CA CYS A 38 9.48 29.57 -14.50
C CYS A 38 9.88 28.10 -14.40
N THR A 39 10.13 27.47 -15.53
CA THR A 39 11.04 26.34 -15.58
C THR A 39 12.36 26.96 -15.14
N VAL A 40 12.62 26.93 -13.84
CA VAL A 40 13.97 27.06 -13.32
C VAL A 40 14.70 25.91 -13.99
N ASN A 41 15.45 26.23 -15.05
CA ASN A 41 16.40 25.31 -15.65
C ASN A 41 17.48 25.09 -14.59
N TYR A 42 17.16 24.20 -13.61
CA TYR A 42 18.15 23.72 -12.68
C TYR A 42 19.19 23.01 -13.54
N LYS A 43 20.35 23.63 -13.68
CA LYS A 43 21.46 23.00 -14.38
C LYS A 43 21.83 21.78 -13.58
N LYS A 44 21.45 20.62 -14.09
CA LYS A 44 21.75 19.34 -13.45
C LYS A 44 23.27 19.23 -13.30
N ASP A 45 23.72 18.88 -12.11
CA ASP A 45 25.13 18.54 -11.90
C ASP A 45 25.34 17.06 -12.19
N THR A 46 26.03 16.77 -13.28
CA THR A 46 26.34 15.41 -13.71
C THR A 46 27.67 14.89 -13.14
N ASN A 47 28.35 15.65 -12.26
CA ASN A 47 29.59 15.19 -11.64
C ASN A 47 29.32 13.94 -10.78
N PRO A 48 29.99 12.79 -11.05
CA PRO A 48 29.74 11.55 -10.33
C PRO A 48 30.00 11.65 -8.82
N ILE A 49 31.06 12.36 -8.43
CA ILE A 49 31.45 12.49 -6.99
C ILE A 49 30.48 13.40 -6.24
N THR A 50 30.02 14.49 -6.86
CA THR A 50 28.98 15.35 -6.27
C THR A 50 27.71 14.54 -5.99
N ASN A 51 27.28 13.73 -6.96
CA ASN A 51 26.08 12.90 -6.82
C ASN A 51 26.27 11.78 -5.81
N PHE A 52 27.45 11.15 -5.77
CA PHE A 52 27.78 10.14 -4.78
C PHE A 52 27.70 10.70 -3.35
N ASN A 53 28.34 11.84 -3.11
CA ASN A 53 28.32 12.47 -1.79
C ASN A 53 26.90 12.84 -1.37
N ALA A 54 26.09 13.40 -2.29
CA ALA A 54 24.68 13.72 -2.03
C ALA A 54 23.85 12.44 -1.71
N LEU A 55 24.01 11.38 -2.47
CA LEU A 55 23.33 10.11 -2.24
C LEU A 55 23.72 9.52 -0.90
N TRP A 56 25.01 9.46 -0.61
CA TRP A 56 25.52 8.92 0.66
C TRP A 56 24.98 9.70 1.85
N GLU A 57 25.04 11.04 1.83
CA GLU A 57 24.56 11.93 2.89
C GLU A 57 23.04 11.85 3.10
N ILE A 58 22.26 11.75 2.01
CA ILE A 58 20.81 11.58 2.09
C ILE A 58 20.46 10.29 2.84
N ILE A 59 21.13 9.19 2.51
CA ILE A 59 20.90 7.92 3.19
C ILE A 59 21.42 7.96 4.63
N ASP A 60 22.63 8.46 4.84
CA ASP A 60 23.25 8.57 6.15
C ASP A 60 22.36 9.30 7.16
N THR A 61 21.83 10.45 6.75
CA THR A 61 21.05 11.31 7.66
C THR A 61 19.58 10.93 7.79
N LYS A 62 19.02 10.18 6.83
CA LYS A 62 17.55 9.99 6.73
C LYS A 62 17.08 8.55 6.76
N TYR A 63 17.90 7.58 6.39
CA TYR A 63 17.52 6.18 6.47
C TYR A 63 17.32 5.73 7.93
N CYS A 64 16.31 4.90 8.19
CA CYS A 64 15.86 4.66 9.55
C CYS A 64 16.25 3.31 10.15
N PHE A 65 16.89 2.40 9.41
CA PHE A 65 17.13 1.01 9.87
C PHE A 65 18.61 0.62 9.98
N PHE A 66 19.52 1.57 10.19
CA PHE A 66 20.94 1.24 10.33
C PHE A 66 21.20 0.35 11.53
N GLU A 67 20.58 0.64 12.68
CA GLU A 67 20.75 -0.13 13.92
C GLU A 67 20.10 -1.51 13.78
N GLU A 68 18.82 -1.58 13.35
CA GLU A 68 18.09 -2.83 13.20
C GLU A 68 18.74 -3.80 12.20
N LYS A 69 19.44 -3.27 11.20
CA LYS A 69 20.16 -4.06 10.19
C LYS A 69 21.65 -4.22 10.50
N ASN A 70 22.12 -3.67 11.62
CA ASN A 70 23.54 -3.67 12.01
C ASN A 70 24.45 -3.22 10.86
N MET A 71 24.11 -2.10 10.21
CA MET A 71 24.76 -1.59 9.01
C MET A 71 25.76 -0.48 9.36
N ASP A 72 27.02 -0.68 8.97
CA ASP A 72 28.08 0.34 8.99
C ASP A 72 28.09 1.09 7.65
N TRP A 73 27.34 2.21 7.58
CA TRP A 73 27.22 2.99 6.36
C TRP A 73 28.49 3.75 5.99
N ASP A 74 29.33 4.10 6.97
CA ASP A 74 30.63 4.71 6.73
C ASP A 74 31.57 3.77 5.96
N SER A 75 31.59 2.50 6.33
CA SER A 75 32.38 1.47 5.62
C SER A 75 31.92 1.32 4.16
N ILE A 76 30.61 1.44 3.88
CA ILE A 76 30.07 1.40 2.52
C ILE A 76 30.62 2.55 1.67
N LYS A 77 30.79 3.76 2.24
CA LYS A 77 31.40 4.89 1.54
C LYS A 77 32.78 4.54 0.98
N TYR A 78 33.63 3.96 1.82
CA TYR A 78 34.99 3.59 1.42
C TYR A 78 35.05 2.53 0.31
N VAL A 79 34.05 1.64 0.28
CA VAL A 79 33.96 0.57 -0.75
C VAL A 79 33.51 1.14 -2.09
N TYR A 80 32.58 2.11 -2.10
CA TYR A 80 31.94 2.56 -3.32
C TYR A 80 32.53 3.83 -3.93
N GLU A 81 33.12 4.73 -3.15
CA GLU A 81 33.75 5.95 -3.66
C GLU A 81 34.83 5.68 -4.74
N PRO A 82 35.75 4.71 -4.58
CA PRO A 82 36.72 4.39 -5.65
C PRO A 82 36.05 3.91 -6.95
N LYS A 83 34.95 3.19 -6.87
CA LYS A 83 34.18 2.73 -8.03
C LYS A 83 33.57 3.92 -8.79
N VAL A 84 33.02 4.90 -8.06
CA VAL A 84 32.46 6.11 -8.66
C VAL A 84 33.52 6.98 -9.35
N ARG A 85 34.74 7.01 -8.84
CA ARG A 85 35.86 7.81 -9.45
C ARG A 85 36.25 7.35 -10.84
N VAL A 86 35.91 6.15 -11.24
CA VAL A 86 36.33 5.58 -12.54
C VAL A 86 35.17 5.46 -13.53
N VAL A 87 33.93 5.76 -13.15
CA VAL A 87 32.78 5.71 -14.07
C VAL A 87 32.92 6.75 -15.19
N LYS A 88 32.44 6.39 -16.36
CA LYS A 88 32.53 7.23 -17.57
C LYS A 88 31.17 7.61 -18.12
N THR A 89 30.12 6.90 -17.72
CA THR A 89 28.76 7.07 -18.24
C THR A 89 27.76 7.14 -17.09
N GLU A 90 26.56 7.72 -17.35
CA GLU A 90 25.45 7.74 -16.39
C GLU A 90 24.94 6.31 -16.10
N LEU A 91 25.03 5.39 -17.05
CA LEU A 91 24.65 3.97 -16.83
C LEU A 91 25.59 3.31 -15.80
N GLU A 92 26.91 3.48 -15.97
CA GLU A 92 27.88 2.94 -14.98
C GLU A 92 27.68 3.60 -13.59
N LEU A 93 27.37 4.90 -13.55
CA LEU A 93 27.09 5.58 -12.31
C LEU A 93 25.84 5.01 -11.62
N PHE A 94 24.77 4.79 -12.39
CA PHE A 94 23.54 4.21 -11.90
C PHE A 94 23.79 2.80 -11.33
N ASP A 95 24.55 1.95 -12.05
CA ASP A 95 24.85 0.60 -11.61
C ASP A 95 25.63 0.59 -10.28
N VAL A 96 26.61 1.50 -10.11
CA VAL A 96 27.37 1.63 -8.86
C VAL A 96 26.46 2.09 -7.73
N PHE A 97 25.60 3.08 -7.95
CA PHE A 97 24.64 3.56 -6.95
C PHE A 97 23.61 2.50 -6.58
N ALA A 98 23.09 1.75 -7.55
CA ALA A 98 22.16 0.65 -7.33
C ALA A 98 22.79 -0.46 -6.47
N GLN A 99 24.05 -0.83 -6.75
CA GLN A 99 24.79 -1.79 -5.94
C GLN A 99 24.99 -1.29 -4.48
N MET A 100 25.40 -0.02 -4.31
CA MET A 100 25.56 0.59 -2.99
C MET A 100 24.25 0.58 -2.19
N LEU A 101 23.14 0.96 -2.82
CA LEU A 101 21.83 0.98 -2.17
C LEU A 101 21.33 -0.44 -1.84
N ASN A 102 21.72 -1.45 -2.62
CA ASN A 102 21.37 -2.84 -2.36
C ASN A 102 22.01 -3.42 -1.08
N GLU A 103 23.10 -2.82 -0.58
CA GLU A 103 23.68 -3.22 0.72
C GLU A 103 22.68 -3.07 1.86
N LEU A 104 21.73 -2.11 1.75
CA LEU A 104 20.68 -1.89 2.76
C LEU A 104 19.64 -3.02 2.83
N GLN A 105 19.59 -3.92 1.86
CA GLN A 105 18.64 -5.06 1.81
C GLN A 105 17.21 -4.64 2.15
N ASP A 106 16.71 -3.57 1.51
CA ASP A 106 15.41 -2.95 1.80
C ASP A 106 14.62 -2.72 0.50
N GLY A 107 13.44 -3.32 0.41
CA GLY A 107 12.57 -3.21 -0.77
C GLY A 107 12.02 -1.80 -1.01
N HIS A 108 12.06 -0.92 0.00
CA HIS A 108 11.70 0.49 -0.14
C HIS A 108 12.84 1.37 -0.65
N VAL A 109 14.08 0.85 -0.72
CA VAL A 109 15.24 1.57 -1.24
C VAL A 109 15.32 1.38 -2.75
N ASN A 110 15.09 2.47 -3.48
CA ASN A 110 15.08 2.48 -4.94
C ASN A 110 15.73 3.76 -5.46
N LEU A 111 16.50 3.64 -6.54
CA LEU A 111 16.99 4.77 -7.33
C LEU A 111 16.21 4.83 -8.64
N TYR A 112 15.64 5.98 -8.93
CA TYR A 112 14.86 6.25 -10.14
C TYR A 112 15.68 7.14 -11.06
N SER A 113 15.97 6.69 -12.25
CA SER A 113 16.58 7.45 -13.34
C SER A 113 15.63 7.51 -14.53
N PRO A 114 15.92 8.32 -15.58
CA PRO A 114 15.12 8.33 -16.80
C PRO A 114 15.13 7.01 -17.58
N PHE A 115 16.05 6.10 -17.29
CA PHE A 115 16.28 4.88 -18.06
C PHE A 115 16.15 3.59 -17.26
N ASP A 116 16.20 3.63 -15.91
CA ASP A 116 16.00 2.42 -15.07
C ASP A 116 15.59 2.78 -13.63
N ILE A 117 15.11 1.75 -12.90
CA ILE A 117 14.79 1.80 -11.47
C ILE A 117 15.51 0.66 -10.77
N SER A 118 16.38 0.99 -9.79
CA SER A 118 17.03 -0.02 -8.98
C SER A 118 16.02 -0.71 -8.04
N ARG A 119 16.24 -2.00 -7.76
CA ARG A 119 15.36 -2.81 -6.90
C ARG A 119 16.18 -3.77 -6.06
N CYS A 120 15.93 -3.80 -4.76
CA CYS A 120 16.39 -4.89 -3.92
C CYS A 120 15.45 -6.10 -4.13
N LYS A 121 16.00 -7.22 -4.61
CA LYS A 121 15.24 -8.46 -4.84
C LYS A 121 15.54 -9.53 -3.80
N ASN A 122 16.66 -9.43 -3.09
CA ASN A 122 17.18 -10.48 -2.23
C ASN A 122 16.26 -10.81 -1.04
N PHE A 123 15.42 -9.85 -0.62
CA PHE A 123 14.56 -10.06 0.55
C PHE A 123 13.49 -11.13 0.34
N TYR A 124 13.16 -11.51 -0.90
CA TYR A 124 12.16 -12.55 -1.19
C TYR A 124 12.70 -13.75 -1.98
N ASP A 125 13.91 -13.66 -2.55
CA ASP A 125 14.45 -14.70 -3.45
C ASP A 125 14.64 -16.07 -2.77
N ASN A 126 14.85 -16.10 -1.46
CA ASN A 126 15.09 -17.31 -0.67
C ASN A 126 13.83 -17.87 0.01
N TYR A 127 12.65 -17.35 -0.31
CA TYR A 127 11.39 -17.75 0.32
C TYR A 127 10.48 -18.49 -0.67
N PRO A 128 9.66 -19.45 -0.17
CA PRO A 128 8.65 -20.08 -1.00
C PRO A 128 7.68 -19.06 -1.59
N THR A 129 7.34 -19.20 -2.86
CA THR A 129 6.40 -18.28 -3.53
C THR A 129 5.02 -18.30 -2.86
N ASN A 130 4.55 -19.48 -2.40
CA ASN A 130 3.30 -19.67 -1.66
C ASN A 130 2.07 -19.00 -2.31
N TYR A 131 2.05 -18.90 -3.63
CA TYR A 131 0.96 -18.34 -4.40
C TYR A 131 1.02 -18.75 -5.85
N ASN A 132 -0.10 -19.25 -6.37
CA ASN A 132 -0.27 -19.55 -7.80
C ASN A 132 -1.60 -18.91 -8.27
N SER A 133 -1.51 -17.85 -9.08
CA SER A 133 -2.68 -17.13 -9.56
C SER A 133 -3.63 -18.00 -10.38
N SER A 134 -3.10 -18.93 -11.20
CA SER A 134 -3.93 -19.84 -12.00
C SER A 134 -4.75 -20.78 -11.14
N VAL A 135 -4.24 -21.20 -9.97
CA VAL A 135 -4.99 -22.01 -9.01
C VAL A 135 -6.03 -21.17 -8.28
N VAL A 136 -5.64 -20.00 -7.76
CA VAL A 136 -6.55 -19.11 -7.01
C VAL A 136 -7.72 -18.64 -7.86
N TYR A 137 -7.49 -18.33 -9.15
CA TYR A 137 -8.52 -17.93 -10.11
C TYR A 137 -9.12 -19.12 -10.88
N GLY A 138 -8.78 -20.34 -10.51
CA GLY A 138 -9.34 -21.58 -11.07
C GLY A 138 -10.73 -21.90 -10.57
N GLU A 139 -11.31 -22.98 -11.11
CA GLU A 139 -12.71 -23.41 -10.85
C GLU A 139 -13.03 -23.66 -9.39
N ARG A 140 -12.01 -24.09 -8.58
CA ARG A 140 -12.20 -24.44 -7.18
C ARG A 140 -12.45 -23.24 -6.27
N TYR A 141 -11.93 -22.04 -6.63
CA TYR A 141 -11.94 -20.86 -5.76
C TYR A 141 -12.58 -19.63 -6.45
N LEU A 142 -11.77 -18.73 -7.00
CA LEU A 142 -12.25 -17.57 -7.74
C LEU A 142 -12.44 -17.96 -9.21
N THR A 143 -13.55 -18.59 -9.54
CA THR A 143 -13.85 -18.99 -10.91
C THR A 143 -14.07 -17.76 -11.81
N GLY A 144 -14.20 -17.96 -13.13
CA GLY A 144 -14.50 -16.86 -14.08
C GLY A 144 -15.77 -16.05 -13.77
N THR A 145 -16.54 -16.43 -12.75
CA THR A 145 -17.76 -15.76 -12.29
C THR A 145 -17.60 -15.02 -10.96
N TYR A 146 -16.37 -14.85 -10.46
CA TYR A 146 -16.15 -14.06 -9.23
C TYR A 146 -16.65 -12.63 -9.38
N LYS A 147 -17.01 -12.02 -8.24
CA LYS A 147 -17.49 -10.64 -8.17
C LYS A 147 -16.34 -9.68 -7.88
N ILE A 148 -16.52 -8.42 -8.28
CA ILE A 148 -15.56 -7.34 -8.04
C ILE A 148 -16.28 -6.18 -7.34
N ALA A 149 -15.73 -5.71 -6.21
CA ALA A 149 -16.21 -4.53 -5.52
C ALA A 149 -15.01 -3.69 -5.05
N GLY A 150 -14.78 -2.53 -5.66
CA GLY A 150 -13.50 -1.82 -5.48
C GLY A 150 -12.34 -2.69 -5.95
N GLY A 151 -11.28 -2.77 -5.13
CA GLY A 151 -10.14 -3.64 -5.40
C GLY A 151 -10.29 -5.11 -4.97
N PHE A 152 -11.47 -5.50 -4.43
CA PHE A 152 -11.73 -6.85 -3.94
C PHE A 152 -12.30 -7.74 -5.03
N HIS A 153 -11.65 -8.89 -5.28
CA HIS A 153 -12.23 -10.00 -6.03
C HIS A 153 -12.76 -11.02 -5.02
N TYR A 154 -14.01 -11.43 -5.12
CA TYR A 154 -14.61 -12.28 -4.11
C TYR A 154 -15.62 -13.26 -4.65
N ASN A 155 -15.73 -14.40 -3.99
CA ASN A 155 -16.71 -15.44 -4.28
C ASN A 155 -16.99 -16.26 -3.01
N LYS A 156 -18.06 -17.06 -3.04
CA LYS A 156 -18.27 -18.15 -2.08
C LYS A 156 -17.59 -19.41 -2.56
N ILE A 157 -17.01 -20.16 -1.66
CA ILE A 157 -16.33 -21.43 -1.90
C ILE A 157 -16.88 -22.51 -0.95
N ALA A 158 -16.42 -23.76 -1.08
CA ALA A 158 -16.81 -24.86 -0.22
C ALA A 158 -18.34 -25.01 -0.11
N SER A 159 -19.03 -25.18 -1.25
CA SER A 159 -20.50 -25.24 -1.33
C SER A 159 -21.17 -24.05 -0.63
N ASP A 160 -20.70 -22.85 -0.94
CA ASP A 160 -21.22 -21.56 -0.47
C ASP A 160 -21.08 -21.32 1.05
N SER A 161 -20.32 -22.15 1.75
CA SER A 161 -20.18 -22.04 3.22
C SER A 161 -19.09 -21.10 3.69
N ILE A 162 -18.15 -20.71 2.84
CA ILE A 162 -16.99 -19.86 3.17
C ILE A 162 -16.86 -18.74 2.14
N GLY A 163 -16.66 -17.51 2.61
CA GLY A 163 -16.35 -16.37 1.76
C GLY A 163 -14.84 -16.30 1.46
N LEU A 164 -14.46 -16.14 0.20
CA LEU A 164 -13.09 -15.87 -0.21
C LEU A 164 -12.98 -14.49 -0.83
N ILE A 165 -12.05 -13.69 -0.30
CA ILE A 165 -11.70 -12.35 -0.81
C ILE A 165 -10.23 -12.38 -1.23
N ARG A 166 -9.94 -11.98 -2.45
CA ARG A 166 -8.59 -11.65 -2.90
C ARG A 166 -8.44 -10.12 -2.98
N TYR A 167 -7.46 -9.57 -2.25
CA TYR A 167 -7.11 -8.16 -2.31
C TYR A 167 -5.64 -8.02 -2.70
N SER A 168 -5.38 -7.67 -3.94
CA SER A 168 -4.05 -7.77 -4.56
C SER A 168 -3.19 -6.52 -4.38
N SER A 169 -3.75 -5.39 -3.96
CA SER A 169 -2.99 -4.17 -3.68
C SER A 169 -3.80 -3.19 -2.84
N PHE A 170 -3.17 -2.61 -1.82
CA PHE A 170 -3.69 -1.46 -1.09
C PHE A 170 -3.61 -0.14 -1.90
N SER A 171 -3.16 -0.16 -3.15
CA SER A 171 -3.32 0.97 -4.07
C SER A 171 -4.72 1.05 -4.67
N TYR A 172 -5.51 -0.02 -4.62
CA TYR A 172 -6.89 -0.02 -5.06
C TYR A 172 -7.81 0.55 -3.99
N ALA A 173 -8.56 1.57 -4.35
CA ALA A 173 -9.52 2.20 -3.46
C ALA A 173 -10.75 1.31 -3.21
N PHE A 174 -11.33 1.44 -2.02
CA PHE A 174 -12.62 0.84 -1.67
C PHE A 174 -13.41 1.78 -0.75
N SER A 175 -14.69 1.51 -0.61
CA SER A 175 -15.63 2.29 0.18
C SER A 175 -16.46 1.39 1.11
N ALA A 176 -17.19 2.02 2.04
CA ALA A 176 -18.17 1.32 2.87
C ALA A 176 -19.24 0.59 2.04
N ALA A 177 -19.63 1.13 0.87
CA ALA A 177 -20.57 0.47 -0.01
C ALA A 177 -20.02 -0.85 -0.56
N ASN A 178 -18.74 -0.87 -1.00
CA ASN A 178 -18.10 -2.09 -1.48
C ASN A 178 -18.12 -3.18 -0.40
N LEU A 179 -17.69 -2.85 0.83
CA LEU A 179 -17.63 -3.81 1.93
C LEU A 179 -19.02 -4.27 2.36
N ARG A 180 -20.05 -3.40 2.37
CA ARG A 180 -21.43 -3.81 2.68
C ARG A 180 -22.00 -4.81 1.68
N TYR A 181 -21.68 -4.67 0.38
CA TYR A 181 -22.10 -5.66 -0.63
C TYR A 181 -21.42 -6.99 -0.42
N ILE A 182 -20.12 -7.00 -0.08
CA ILE A 182 -19.37 -8.21 0.23
C ILE A 182 -19.93 -8.87 1.51
N ASP A 183 -20.14 -8.11 2.58
CA ASP A 183 -20.70 -8.60 3.84
C ASP A 183 -22.07 -9.23 3.66
N ASN A 184 -22.98 -8.56 2.93
CA ASN A 184 -24.30 -9.12 2.62
C ASN A 184 -24.21 -10.39 1.77
N TYR A 185 -23.25 -10.45 0.83
CA TYR A 185 -23.05 -11.65 0.02
C TYR A 185 -22.54 -12.83 0.85
N PHE A 186 -21.72 -12.58 1.90
CA PHE A 186 -21.19 -13.59 2.81
C PHE A 186 -22.00 -13.75 4.09
N LYS A 187 -23.22 -13.24 4.15
CA LYS A 187 -24.02 -13.21 5.37
C LYS A 187 -24.16 -14.61 6.01
N GLU A 188 -24.40 -15.63 5.20
CA GLU A 188 -24.61 -17.00 5.63
C GLU A 188 -23.30 -17.85 5.70
N CYS A 189 -22.15 -17.25 5.36
CA CYS A 189 -20.87 -17.94 5.42
C CYS A 189 -20.43 -18.11 6.89
N LYS A 190 -19.88 -19.28 7.23
CA LYS A 190 -19.32 -19.63 8.54
C LYS A 190 -18.07 -18.82 8.89
N GLY A 191 -17.30 -18.42 7.87
CA GLY A 191 -16.09 -17.64 7.99
C GLY A 191 -15.67 -17.01 6.67
N ILE A 192 -14.63 -16.18 6.74
CA ILE A 192 -14.09 -15.44 5.59
C ILE A 192 -12.60 -15.72 5.49
N ILE A 193 -12.13 -16.00 4.29
CA ILE A 193 -10.71 -16.05 3.94
C ILE A 193 -10.37 -14.77 3.18
N ILE A 194 -9.34 -14.06 3.63
CA ILE A 194 -8.82 -12.83 3.00
C ILE A 194 -7.42 -13.13 2.49
N ASP A 195 -7.26 -13.23 1.18
CA ASP A 195 -5.97 -13.50 0.54
C ASP A 195 -5.26 -12.20 0.17
N VAL A 196 -4.21 -11.86 0.94
CA VAL A 196 -3.30 -10.75 0.68
C VAL A 196 -1.89 -11.21 0.28
N ARG A 197 -1.71 -12.48 -0.09
CA ARG A 197 -0.46 -12.96 -0.66
C ARG A 197 -0.13 -12.19 -1.94
N HIS A 198 1.14 -11.92 -2.23
CA HIS A 198 1.55 -11.08 -3.37
C HIS A 198 0.86 -9.70 -3.43
N ASN A 199 0.47 -9.15 -2.29
CA ASN A 199 0.03 -7.77 -2.17
C ASN A 199 1.21 -6.93 -1.68
N GLY A 200 1.85 -6.19 -2.59
CA GLY A 200 3.03 -5.37 -2.29
C GLY A 200 2.75 -4.07 -1.51
N GLY A 201 1.53 -3.91 -0.98
CA GLY A 201 1.15 -2.73 -0.21
C GLY A 201 0.46 -1.66 -1.03
N GLY A 202 0.70 -0.40 -0.68
CA GLY A 202 0.08 0.78 -1.28
C GLY A 202 -0.23 1.86 -0.24
N ASN A 203 -1.49 2.25 -0.11
CA ASN A 203 -1.93 3.32 0.78
C ASN A 203 -2.15 2.79 2.21
N ALA A 204 -1.36 3.27 3.17
CA ALA A 204 -1.46 2.89 4.59
C ALA A 204 -2.83 3.26 5.22
N ASN A 205 -3.53 4.28 4.70
CA ASN A 205 -4.88 4.60 5.18
C ASN A 205 -5.88 3.49 4.82
N TYR A 206 -5.76 2.88 3.64
CA TYR A 206 -6.62 1.74 3.27
C TYR A 206 -6.29 0.51 4.11
N SER A 207 -5.01 0.27 4.43
CA SER A 207 -4.60 -0.77 5.38
C SER A 207 -5.30 -0.59 6.72
N LYS A 208 -5.20 0.59 7.32
CA LYS A 208 -5.82 0.93 8.60
C LYS A 208 -7.36 0.87 8.57
N MET A 209 -7.97 1.40 7.49
CA MET A 209 -9.43 1.35 7.29
C MET A 209 -9.93 -0.10 7.20
N PHE A 210 -9.22 -0.96 6.47
CA PHE A 210 -9.62 -2.37 6.34
C PHE A 210 -9.43 -3.11 7.67
N ALA A 211 -8.29 -2.91 8.34
CA ALA A 211 -8.03 -3.50 9.65
C ALA A 211 -9.11 -3.13 10.68
N SER A 212 -9.65 -1.90 10.64
CA SER A 212 -10.66 -1.45 11.62
C SER A 212 -11.95 -2.27 11.61
N CYS A 213 -12.23 -3.00 10.52
CA CYS A 213 -13.43 -3.85 10.40
C CYS A 213 -13.44 -5.05 11.36
N PHE A 214 -12.27 -5.43 11.91
CA PHE A 214 -12.11 -6.63 12.74
C PHE A 214 -12.08 -6.38 14.24
N PHE A 215 -12.15 -5.12 14.68
CA PHE A 215 -12.02 -4.74 16.09
C PHE A 215 -13.36 -4.34 16.72
N ARG A 216 -13.53 -4.68 18.00
CA ARG A 216 -14.70 -4.27 18.83
C ARG A 216 -14.43 -3.03 19.64
N GLU A 217 -13.20 -2.82 20.05
CA GLU A 217 -12.77 -1.73 20.93
C GLU A 217 -11.52 -1.04 20.39
N LYS A 218 -11.23 0.15 20.94
CA LYS A 218 -10.02 0.89 20.60
C LYS A 218 -8.80 0.12 21.08
N THR A 219 -7.99 -0.36 20.12
CA THR A 219 -6.86 -1.24 20.37
C THR A 219 -5.56 -0.57 19.93
N LEU A 220 -4.54 -0.62 20.79
CA LEU A 220 -3.18 -0.26 20.43
C LEU A 220 -2.63 -1.33 19.47
N ILE A 221 -2.14 -0.91 18.30
CA ILE A 221 -1.61 -1.82 17.28
C ILE A 221 -0.13 -1.59 16.98
N GLY A 222 0.47 -0.56 17.55
CA GLY A 222 1.90 -0.28 17.34
C GLY A 222 2.29 1.14 17.61
N TYR A 223 3.48 1.48 17.15
CA TYR A 223 4.10 2.78 17.33
C TYR A 223 4.80 3.23 16.06
N ILE A 224 5.03 4.54 15.95
CA ILE A 224 5.80 5.18 14.90
C ILE A 224 6.77 6.18 15.52
N LYS A 225 7.97 6.31 14.95
CA LYS A 225 8.95 7.33 15.33
C LYS A 225 9.31 8.18 14.12
N HIS A 226 9.66 9.43 14.37
CA HIS A 226 10.10 10.36 13.32
C HIS A 226 11.53 10.81 13.58
N LYS A 227 12.34 10.95 12.52
CA LYS A 227 13.65 11.58 12.62
C LYS A 227 13.51 13.01 13.13
N ILE A 228 14.33 13.39 14.12
CA ILE A 228 14.40 14.73 14.72
C ILE A 228 15.79 15.36 14.59
N GLY A 229 16.76 14.61 14.08
CA GLY A 229 18.15 15.03 13.86
C GLY A 229 18.82 14.20 12.77
N ASN A 230 20.10 14.44 12.56
CA ASN A 230 20.91 13.79 11.51
C ASN A 230 21.63 12.51 11.97
N GLY A 231 21.73 12.26 13.28
CA GLY A 231 22.33 11.03 13.79
C GLY A 231 21.45 9.81 13.49
N HIS A 232 22.05 8.64 13.36
CA HIS A 232 21.33 7.41 12.99
C HIS A 232 20.17 7.09 13.95
N ASN A 233 20.32 7.41 15.24
CA ASN A 233 19.34 7.14 16.30
C ASN A 233 18.56 8.38 16.78
N ASP A 234 18.66 9.49 16.07
CA ASP A 234 17.95 10.73 16.40
C ASP A 234 16.47 10.63 16.05
N PHE A 235 15.70 9.91 16.86
CA PHE A 235 14.26 9.74 16.69
C PHE A 235 13.47 10.41 17.81
N SER A 236 12.23 10.79 17.48
CA SER A 236 11.22 11.23 18.45
C SER A 236 10.87 10.11 19.44
N GLU A 237 10.23 10.48 20.55
CA GLU A 237 9.52 9.51 21.37
C GLU A 237 8.51 8.73 20.54
N PRO A 238 8.25 7.45 20.85
CA PRO A 238 7.30 6.62 20.13
C PRO A 238 5.89 7.20 20.21
N GLN A 239 5.23 7.38 19.08
CA GLN A 239 3.84 7.80 18.99
C GLN A 239 2.95 6.60 18.79
N ALA A 240 1.99 6.37 19.70
CA ALA A 240 1.10 5.21 19.68
C ALA A 240 0.12 5.28 18.51
N ILE A 241 -0.06 4.15 17.82
CA ILE A 241 -1.02 3.96 16.74
C ILE A 241 -2.16 3.09 17.25
N TYR A 242 -3.39 3.59 17.13
CA TYR A 242 -4.60 2.87 17.52
C TYR A 242 -5.51 2.58 16.33
N ILE A 243 -6.17 1.45 16.36
CA ILE A 243 -7.42 1.20 15.63
C ILE A 243 -8.59 1.63 16.52
N ASP A 244 -9.49 2.46 15.98
CA ASP A 244 -10.73 2.86 16.64
C ASP A 244 -11.92 2.33 15.82
N PRO A 245 -12.69 1.37 16.35
CA PRO A 245 -13.80 0.75 15.63
C PRO A 245 -14.98 1.67 15.36
N ARG A 246 -15.05 2.85 16.01
CA ARG A 246 -16.08 3.87 15.72
C ARG A 246 -15.97 4.38 14.28
N ASN A 247 -14.81 4.25 13.65
CA ASN A 247 -14.53 4.67 12.29
C ASN A 247 -14.57 3.50 11.28
N ARG A 248 -14.96 2.28 11.72
CA ARG A 248 -15.02 1.12 10.84
C ARG A 248 -16.11 1.24 9.79
N LEU A 249 -15.85 0.71 8.62
CA LEU A 249 -16.79 0.75 7.50
C LEU A 249 -17.90 -0.30 7.61
N ILE A 250 -17.58 -1.46 8.19
CA ILE A 250 -18.47 -2.59 8.51
C ILE A 250 -17.97 -3.28 9.77
N ASP A 251 -18.75 -4.21 10.31
CA ASP A 251 -18.41 -4.96 11.51
C ASP A 251 -18.20 -6.46 11.21
N TRP A 252 -16.94 -6.86 11.08
CA TRP A 252 -16.53 -8.26 10.99
C TRP A 252 -15.88 -8.79 12.27
N SER A 253 -15.97 -8.07 13.37
CA SER A 253 -15.35 -8.47 14.64
C SER A 253 -15.91 -9.77 15.26
N ASN A 254 -17.06 -10.25 14.75
CA ASN A 254 -17.68 -11.51 15.13
C ASN A 254 -17.56 -12.62 14.07
N LYS A 255 -16.98 -12.33 12.91
CA LYS A 255 -16.74 -13.33 11.87
C LYS A 255 -15.44 -14.05 12.15
N LYS A 256 -15.37 -15.35 11.91
CA LYS A 256 -14.11 -16.09 11.89
C LYS A 256 -13.36 -15.73 10.61
N VAL A 257 -12.15 -15.19 10.73
CA VAL A 257 -11.39 -14.67 9.60
C VAL A 257 -10.01 -15.30 9.54
N MET A 258 -9.69 -15.85 8.37
CA MET A 258 -8.34 -16.34 8.06
C MET A 258 -7.70 -15.39 7.05
N VAL A 259 -6.54 -14.83 7.38
CA VAL A 259 -5.81 -13.91 6.47
C VAL A 259 -4.59 -14.63 5.92
N LEU A 260 -4.55 -14.80 4.59
CA LEU A 260 -3.45 -15.50 3.93
C LEU A 260 -2.35 -14.53 3.56
N CYS A 261 -1.12 -14.84 3.96
CA CYS A 261 0.07 -14.02 3.72
C CYS A 261 1.25 -14.83 3.20
N ASN A 262 2.19 -14.14 2.58
CA ASN A 262 3.48 -14.70 2.14
C ASN A 262 4.54 -13.60 2.05
N ARG A 263 5.78 -13.96 1.68
CA ARG A 263 6.90 -13.02 1.60
C ARG A 263 6.67 -11.81 0.69
N MET A 264 5.75 -11.89 -0.25
CA MET A 264 5.35 -10.78 -1.12
C MET A 264 4.20 -9.92 -0.53
N SER A 265 3.69 -10.23 0.67
CA SER A 265 2.81 -9.37 1.46
C SER A 265 3.67 -8.29 2.14
N TYR A 266 3.77 -7.08 1.54
CA TYR A 266 4.80 -6.10 1.85
C TYR A 266 4.25 -4.71 2.17
N SER A 267 4.98 -3.88 2.92
CA SER A 267 4.66 -2.45 3.15
C SER A 267 3.28 -2.27 3.80
N ALA A 268 2.34 -1.49 3.25
CA ALA A 268 1.00 -1.32 3.80
C ALA A 268 0.23 -2.64 4.03
N THR A 269 0.58 -3.73 3.33
CA THR A 269 0.05 -5.06 3.62
C THR A 269 0.69 -5.64 4.88
N ASN A 270 1.97 -5.41 5.10
CA ASN A 270 2.64 -5.78 6.34
C ASN A 270 2.06 -5.03 7.55
N ASP A 271 1.79 -3.71 7.40
CA ASP A 271 1.08 -2.92 8.41
C ASP A 271 -0.32 -3.49 8.70
N PHE A 272 -1.05 -3.92 7.65
CA PHE A 272 -2.34 -4.58 7.80
C PHE A 272 -2.23 -5.87 8.61
N LEU A 273 -1.28 -6.74 8.26
CA LEU A 273 -1.05 -8.01 8.97
C LEU A 273 -0.65 -7.77 10.42
N SER A 274 0.27 -6.84 10.69
CA SER A 274 0.65 -6.43 12.04
C SER A 274 -0.56 -5.92 12.84
N ALA A 275 -1.41 -5.09 12.24
CA ALA A 275 -2.59 -4.58 12.91
C ALA A 275 -3.60 -5.68 13.25
N VAL A 276 -3.95 -6.54 12.27
CA VAL A 276 -5.01 -7.54 12.46
C VAL A 276 -4.58 -8.75 13.31
N SER A 277 -3.27 -8.95 13.55
CA SER A 277 -2.80 -9.96 14.50
C SER A 277 -3.27 -9.68 15.94
N TYR A 278 -3.66 -8.45 16.25
CA TYR A 278 -4.28 -8.08 17.53
C TYR A 278 -5.81 -8.27 17.55
N ALA A 279 -6.44 -8.65 16.45
CA ALA A 279 -7.87 -8.89 16.40
C ALA A 279 -8.19 -10.35 16.79
N PRO A 280 -8.97 -10.62 17.88
CA PRO A 280 -9.11 -11.96 18.44
C PRO A 280 -9.84 -12.96 17.54
N ASN A 281 -10.51 -12.49 16.51
CA ASN A 281 -11.25 -13.28 15.52
C ASN A 281 -10.48 -13.51 14.21
N VAL A 282 -9.24 -13.03 14.12
CA VAL A 282 -8.37 -13.16 12.95
C VAL A 282 -7.25 -14.15 13.23
N CYS A 283 -6.92 -14.98 12.25
CA CYS A 283 -5.77 -15.88 12.27
C CYS A 283 -4.99 -15.71 10.95
N LEU A 284 -3.69 -15.50 11.05
CA LEU A 284 -2.78 -15.38 9.91
C LEU A 284 -2.30 -16.76 9.46
N VAL A 285 -2.36 -17.05 8.16
CA VAL A 285 -2.02 -18.38 7.61
C VAL A 285 -1.10 -18.23 6.39
N GLY A 286 -0.06 -19.03 6.31
CA GLY A 286 0.82 -19.10 5.15
C GLY A 286 2.30 -18.97 5.51
N GLY A 287 3.01 -18.03 4.91
CA GLY A 287 4.42 -17.76 5.21
C GLY A 287 4.63 -16.37 5.78
N ILE A 288 5.79 -16.16 6.40
CA ILE A 288 6.20 -14.84 6.89
C ILE A 288 6.00 -13.76 5.83
N SER A 289 5.50 -12.59 6.24
CA SER A 289 5.32 -11.47 5.33
C SER A 289 6.66 -10.82 4.90
N GLY A 290 6.58 -9.88 3.98
CA GLY A 290 7.78 -9.25 3.40
C GLY A 290 8.41 -8.17 4.24
N GLY A 291 7.72 -7.67 5.26
CA GLY A 291 8.22 -6.53 6.01
C GLY A 291 7.94 -5.19 5.32
N GLY A 292 8.92 -4.31 5.35
CA GLY A 292 8.77 -2.94 4.86
C GLY A 292 8.10 -2.03 5.88
N GLY A 293 8.52 -2.13 7.14
CA GLY A 293 8.01 -1.37 8.28
C GLY A 293 8.48 0.09 8.34
N GLY A 294 9.09 0.61 7.28
CA GLY A 294 9.53 1.99 7.19
C GLY A 294 8.70 2.77 6.16
N LEU A 295 7.97 3.83 6.58
CA LEU A 295 7.32 4.70 5.62
C LEU A 295 8.38 5.39 4.76
N PRO A 296 8.31 5.27 3.41
CA PRO A 296 9.36 5.79 2.56
C PRO A 296 9.23 7.28 2.30
N LEU A 297 10.38 7.95 2.22
CA LEU A 297 10.55 9.28 1.66
C LEU A 297 11.35 9.21 0.36
N SER A 298 11.38 10.32 -0.38
CA SER A 298 12.20 10.46 -1.57
C SER A 298 12.94 11.78 -1.56
N ASN A 299 14.17 11.79 -2.06
CA ASN A 299 14.97 12.97 -2.28
C ASN A 299 15.52 12.99 -3.71
N GLU A 300 15.69 14.17 -4.27
CA GLU A 300 16.32 14.36 -5.59
C GLU A 300 17.83 14.54 -5.44
N LEU A 301 18.59 13.88 -6.31
CA LEU A 301 20.04 14.06 -6.44
C LEU A 301 20.35 15.24 -7.39
N PRO A 302 21.54 15.84 -7.32
CA PRO A 302 21.95 16.95 -8.22
C PRO A 302 21.80 16.64 -9.71
N ILE A 303 21.95 15.37 -10.11
CA ILE A 303 21.73 14.90 -11.50
C ILE A 303 20.24 14.83 -11.88
N GLY A 304 19.31 15.00 -10.91
CA GLY A 304 17.87 14.92 -11.13
C GLY A 304 17.30 13.52 -11.01
N TRP A 305 18.06 12.55 -10.50
CA TRP A 305 17.52 11.23 -10.15
C TRP A 305 16.88 11.28 -8.76
N LEU A 306 15.88 10.43 -8.53
CA LEU A 306 15.22 10.33 -7.23
C LEU A 306 15.73 9.09 -6.48
N VAL A 307 16.14 9.26 -5.24
CA VAL A 307 16.35 8.15 -4.31
C VAL A 307 15.18 8.06 -3.36
N ARG A 308 14.56 6.88 -3.26
CA ARG A 308 13.53 6.51 -2.30
C ARG A 308 14.13 5.61 -1.24
N PHE A 309 13.75 5.77 0.02
CA PHE A 309 14.30 5.01 1.15
C PHE A 309 13.32 5.00 2.34
N SER A 310 13.42 4.00 3.22
CA SER A 310 12.70 3.95 4.49
C SER A 310 13.20 5.03 5.43
N ALA A 311 12.29 5.89 5.92
CA ALA A 311 12.65 7.06 6.75
C ALA A 311 11.92 7.11 8.10
N VAL A 312 10.76 6.45 8.21
CA VAL A 312 9.90 6.53 9.39
C VAL A 312 9.60 5.13 9.87
N PRO A 313 10.35 4.61 10.87
CA PRO A 313 10.19 3.23 11.33
C PRO A 313 8.89 3.03 12.09
N THR A 314 8.24 1.90 11.84
CA THR A 314 7.03 1.44 12.54
C THR A 314 7.32 0.17 13.34
N TYR A 315 6.63 0.06 14.45
CA TYR A 315 6.79 -1.03 15.43
C TYR A 315 5.42 -1.59 15.78
N ASN A 316 5.37 -2.85 16.18
CA ASN A 316 4.19 -3.47 16.75
C ASN A 316 3.86 -2.93 18.16
N ALA A 317 2.80 -3.41 18.81
CA ALA A 317 2.41 -2.94 20.14
C ALA A 317 3.42 -3.30 21.25
N GLU A 318 4.29 -4.25 21.02
CA GLU A 318 5.40 -4.66 21.89
C GLU A 318 6.71 -3.93 21.60
N MET A 319 6.68 -2.87 20.75
CA MET A 319 7.85 -2.11 20.32
C MET A 319 8.88 -2.92 19.52
N GLN A 320 8.48 -4.01 18.89
CA GLN A 320 9.33 -4.76 17.98
C GLN A 320 9.21 -4.20 16.57
N SER A 321 10.33 -4.09 15.86
CA SER A 321 10.33 -3.63 14.46
C SER A 321 9.55 -4.61 13.56
N ILE A 322 8.68 -4.08 12.71
CA ILE A 322 7.95 -4.87 11.71
C ILE A 322 8.66 -4.89 10.35
N GLU A 323 9.87 -4.37 10.27
CA GLU A 323 10.67 -4.32 9.04
C GLU A 323 10.96 -5.72 8.45
N PHE A 324 11.13 -6.71 9.30
CA PHE A 324 11.55 -8.06 8.88
C PHE A 324 10.37 -8.98 8.53
N GLY A 325 9.14 -8.52 8.72
CA GLY A 325 7.92 -9.25 8.44
C GLY A 325 7.15 -9.66 9.68
N ILE A 326 5.95 -10.18 9.44
CA ILE A 326 5.04 -10.70 10.47
C ILE A 326 4.94 -12.20 10.28
N GLU A 327 5.23 -12.97 11.32
CA GLU A 327 5.04 -14.42 11.33
C GLU A 327 3.55 -14.76 11.32
N PRO A 328 3.11 -15.74 10.51
CA PRO A 328 1.75 -16.22 10.58
C PRO A 328 1.51 -17.07 11.83
N ASP A 329 0.28 -17.10 12.33
CA ASP A 329 -0.13 -17.99 13.41
C ASP A 329 -0.04 -19.47 12.99
N ILE A 330 -0.24 -19.74 11.71
CA ILE A 330 -0.19 -21.07 11.11
C ILE A 330 0.73 -21.03 9.89
N THR A 331 1.93 -21.58 10.04
CA THR A 331 2.87 -21.69 8.90
C THR A 331 2.48 -22.85 7.99
N VAL A 332 2.20 -22.53 6.72
CA VAL A 332 1.87 -23.51 5.66
C VAL A 332 2.50 -23.08 4.35
N ASN A 333 3.12 -24.02 3.65
CA ASN A 333 3.62 -23.80 2.29
C ASN A 333 2.71 -24.47 1.26
N CYS A 334 2.66 -23.90 0.06
CA CYS A 334 1.98 -24.53 -1.07
C CYS A 334 2.69 -25.83 -1.46
N ASP A 335 1.91 -26.88 -1.63
CA ASP A 335 2.38 -28.16 -2.19
C ASP A 335 2.28 -28.12 -3.73
N SER A 336 3.36 -28.53 -4.41
CA SER A 336 3.40 -28.53 -5.86
C SER A 336 2.49 -29.59 -6.51
N VAL A 337 2.29 -30.71 -5.84
CA VAL A 337 1.38 -31.78 -6.30
C VAL A 337 -0.07 -31.34 -6.18
N ASP A 338 -0.43 -30.66 -5.09
CA ASP A 338 -1.73 -30.06 -4.94
C ASP A 338 -2.01 -29.02 -6.02
N ALA A 339 -1.03 -28.16 -6.30
CA ALA A 339 -1.16 -27.13 -7.35
C ALA A 339 -1.46 -27.72 -8.74
N THR A 340 -0.89 -28.89 -9.09
CA THR A 340 -1.20 -29.59 -10.37
C THR A 340 -2.64 -30.09 -10.45
N LYS A 341 -3.31 -30.25 -9.29
CA LYS A 341 -4.72 -30.64 -9.19
C LYS A 341 -5.66 -29.46 -9.04
N GLY A 342 -5.14 -28.22 -9.16
CA GLY A 342 -5.92 -27.00 -8.94
C GLY A 342 -6.25 -26.74 -7.47
N ILE A 343 -5.46 -27.28 -6.55
CA ILE A 343 -5.62 -27.15 -5.09
C ILE A 343 -4.57 -26.17 -4.56
N ASP A 344 -4.99 -25.18 -3.78
CA ASP A 344 -4.14 -24.29 -3.03
C ASP A 344 -4.07 -24.76 -1.57
N THR A 345 -2.96 -25.37 -1.17
CA THR A 345 -2.75 -25.97 0.16
C THR A 345 -3.04 -24.99 1.30
N ILE A 346 -2.72 -23.69 1.09
CA ILE A 346 -2.93 -22.66 2.12
C ILE A 346 -4.41 -22.30 2.25
N ILE A 347 -5.15 -22.19 1.14
CA ILE A 347 -6.61 -21.97 1.15
C ILE A 347 -7.30 -23.17 1.80
N GLU A 348 -6.92 -24.40 1.43
CA GLU A 348 -7.51 -25.61 2.02
C GLU A 348 -7.27 -25.66 3.53
N LYS A 349 -6.07 -25.30 3.98
CA LYS A 349 -5.76 -25.25 5.42
C LYS A 349 -6.62 -24.21 6.14
N ALA A 350 -6.82 -23.03 5.55
CA ALA A 350 -7.70 -22.01 6.10
C ALA A 350 -9.17 -22.48 6.16
N MET A 351 -9.65 -23.21 5.15
CA MET A 351 -10.99 -23.81 5.15
C MET A 351 -11.14 -24.87 6.24
N GLU A 352 -10.12 -25.71 6.44
CA GLU A 352 -10.10 -26.70 7.52
C GLU A 352 -10.32 -26.03 8.89
N PHE A 353 -9.55 -24.98 9.19
CA PHE A 353 -9.67 -24.25 10.46
C PHE A 353 -11.03 -23.55 10.64
N ILE A 354 -11.63 -23.04 9.57
CA ILE A 354 -12.99 -22.46 9.64
C ILE A 354 -14.01 -23.55 10.00
N ASN A 355 -13.83 -24.78 9.53
CA ASN A 355 -14.78 -25.88 9.71
C ASN A 355 -14.62 -26.67 11.02
N GLN A 356 -13.50 -26.53 11.75
CA GLN A 356 -13.19 -27.28 12.98
C GLN A 356 -13.96 -26.83 14.24
N GLN A 357 -14.91 -25.90 14.11
CA GLN A 357 -15.73 -25.43 15.24
C GLN A 357 -17.21 -25.40 14.86
#